data_258bfe7f0e6e292f7a45e83d0feacb3e
#
_entry.id   258bfe7f0e6e292f7a45e83d0feacb3e
#
_cell.length_a   1.000
_cell.length_b   1.000
_cell.length_c   1.000
_cell.angle_alpha   90.00
_cell.angle_beta   90.00
_cell.angle_gamma   90.00
#
_symmetry.space_group_name_H-M   'P 1'
#
loop_
_entity.id
_entity.type
_entity.pdbx_description
1 polymer ?
#
loop_
_entity_poly.entity_id
_entity_poly.type
_entity_poly.pdbx_seq_one_letter_code
_entity_poly.pdbx_strand_id
1 'polypeptide(L)'
;VTDTTLSRLEQPPVQEPAPRPTRQQKAAALRKLILLQLLFELGVPLAGYYGLRAAGVSQWVALLTGSLLVLPWIVYGVVRHRRFEAMAGFTLVLMVVGALMSMVTGDPRTLLVRDGWLAAVIGLWVLGTLPTRRPFMLTAVRAVVVAKAGEDGWEEWRARWDTEPGFRRSIRVLTAVWGSVLTLDAGVRVVLACTLPVDLVPGVSTAQWLVVLAALLVFHTRFITRHGLKV
;
A
#
# COMPACT_ATOMS: atom_id res chain seq x y z
N VAL A 1 7.87 65.99 17.96
CA VAL A 1 8.47 65.45 16.70
C VAL A 1 9.72 64.64 17.09
N THR A 2 9.62 63.49 17.72
CA THR A 2 10.81 62.62 17.99
C THR A 2 10.40 61.22 18.50
N ASP A 3 9.41 60.55 17.88
CA ASP A 3 9.11 59.19 18.35
C ASP A 3 8.80 58.17 17.25
N THR A 4 9.08 58.54 15.97
CA THR A 4 8.77 57.66 14.84
C THR A 4 9.99 56.88 14.30
N THR A 5 11.21 57.21 14.81
CA THR A 5 12.46 56.64 14.29
C THR A 5 12.98 55.45 15.06
N LEU A 6 12.50 55.19 16.29
CA LEU A 6 12.97 54.09 17.11
C LEU A 6 12.18 52.76 16.92
N SER A 7 10.94 52.84 16.39
CA SER A 7 10.14 51.64 16.15
C SER A 7 10.56 50.81 14.92
N ARG A 8 11.51 51.30 14.13
CA ARG A 8 11.99 50.65 12.91
C ARG A 8 13.15 49.68 13.13
N LEU A 9 13.75 49.69 14.32
CA LEU A 9 14.95 48.89 14.65
C LEU A 9 14.63 47.54 15.33
N GLU A 10 13.36 47.24 15.65
CA GLU A 10 12.96 46.04 16.36
C GLU A 10 12.14 45.07 15.49
N GLN A 11 12.14 45.20 14.17
CA GLN A 11 11.56 44.13 13.35
C GLN A 11 12.58 42.99 13.25
N PRO A 12 12.22 41.78 13.77
CA PRO A 12 13.07 40.62 13.57
C PRO A 12 13.24 40.35 12.06
N PRO A 13 14.42 39.88 11.63
CA PRO A 13 14.68 39.62 10.22
C PRO A 13 13.56 38.74 9.66
N VAL A 14 12.89 39.25 8.63
CA VAL A 14 11.89 38.50 7.87
C VAL A 14 12.60 37.26 7.35
N GLN A 15 12.39 36.13 7.99
CA GLN A 15 12.88 34.85 7.49
C GLN A 15 12.23 34.62 6.12
N GLU A 16 13.02 34.76 5.07
CA GLU A 16 12.57 34.34 3.74
C GLU A 16 12.04 32.93 3.82
N PRO A 17 10.78 32.67 3.37
CA PRO A 17 10.23 31.34 3.40
C PRO A 17 11.13 30.43 2.57
N ALA A 18 11.56 29.32 3.18
CA ALA A 18 12.43 28.34 2.54
C ALA A 18 11.91 27.99 1.14
N PRO A 19 12.78 27.93 0.12
CA PRO A 19 12.37 27.71 -1.27
C PRO A 19 11.52 26.45 -1.39
N ARG A 20 10.30 26.60 -1.92
CA ARG A 20 9.37 25.47 -2.08
C ARG A 20 10.00 24.44 -3.02
N PRO A 21 10.07 23.17 -2.62
CA PRO A 21 10.70 22.12 -3.42
C PRO A 21 10.04 22.02 -4.80
N THR A 22 10.85 21.97 -5.85
CA THR A 22 10.39 21.88 -7.24
C THR A 22 9.62 20.56 -7.48
N ARG A 23 8.78 20.51 -8.53
CA ARG A 23 8.05 19.27 -8.90
C ARG A 23 8.99 18.08 -9.11
N GLN A 24 10.19 18.32 -9.67
CA GLN A 24 11.19 17.27 -9.86
C GLN A 24 11.76 16.76 -8.54
N GLN A 25 12.05 17.64 -7.58
CA GLN A 25 12.53 17.25 -6.25
C GLN A 25 11.47 16.46 -5.47
N LYS A 26 10.20 16.86 -5.54
CA LYS A 26 9.09 16.11 -4.94
C LYS A 26 8.93 14.71 -5.56
N ALA A 27 9.04 14.61 -6.90
CA ALA A 27 8.95 13.32 -7.60
C ALA A 27 10.15 12.41 -7.28
N ALA A 28 11.36 12.95 -7.17
CA ALA A 28 12.55 12.21 -6.80
C ALA A 28 12.47 11.71 -5.34
N ALA A 29 12.03 12.56 -4.42
CA ALA A 29 11.81 12.17 -3.02
C ALA A 29 10.75 11.08 -2.88
N LEU A 30 9.63 11.18 -3.62
CA LEU A 30 8.58 10.17 -3.64
C LEU A 30 9.09 8.83 -4.22
N ARG A 31 9.84 8.85 -5.32
CA ARG A 31 10.45 7.64 -5.88
C ARG A 31 11.41 6.97 -4.89
N LYS A 32 12.27 7.75 -4.21
CA LYS A 32 13.18 7.24 -3.19
C LYS A 32 12.42 6.61 -2.02
N LEU A 33 11.35 7.24 -1.56
CA LEU A 33 10.48 6.71 -0.49
C LEU A 33 9.83 5.39 -0.90
N ILE A 34 9.25 5.31 -2.10
CA ILE A 34 8.63 4.09 -2.63
C ILE A 34 9.68 2.98 -2.78
N LEU A 35 10.87 3.28 -3.31
CA LEU A 35 11.94 2.29 -3.45
C LEU A 35 12.43 1.77 -2.10
N LEU A 36 12.62 2.66 -1.12
CA LEU A 36 12.97 2.26 0.24
C LEU A 36 11.88 1.40 0.87
N GLN A 37 10.61 1.79 0.73
CA GLN A 37 9.49 1.03 1.24
C GLN A 37 9.43 -0.37 0.61
N LEU A 38 9.54 -0.48 -0.71
CA LEU A 38 9.59 -1.77 -1.41
C LEU A 38 10.80 -2.62 -0.96
N LEU A 39 11.97 -2.00 -0.79
CA LEU A 39 13.16 -2.69 -0.31
C LEU A 39 12.96 -3.26 1.10
N PHE A 40 12.35 -2.50 2.01
CA PHE A 40 12.07 -2.97 3.37
C PHE A 40 10.93 -3.99 3.41
N GLU A 41 9.83 -3.75 2.70
CA GLU A 41 8.65 -4.62 2.75
C GLU A 41 8.86 -5.97 2.04
N LEU A 42 9.68 -6.00 0.98
CA LEU A 42 9.96 -7.22 0.21
C LEU A 42 11.37 -7.77 0.46
N GLY A 43 12.36 -6.89 0.51
CA GLY A 43 13.77 -7.29 0.61
C GLY A 43 14.10 -7.89 1.96
N VAL A 44 13.64 -7.30 3.05
CA VAL A 44 13.95 -7.79 4.41
C VAL A 44 13.33 -9.16 4.68
N PRO A 45 12.03 -9.42 4.40
CA PRO A 45 11.45 -10.75 4.58
C PRO A 45 12.09 -11.82 3.72
N LEU A 46 12.39 -11.51 2.45
CA LEU A 46 13.04 -12.47 1.54
C LEU A 46 14.47 -12.78 1.97
N ALA A 47 15.27 -11.75 2.28
CA ALA A 47 16.64 -11.94 2.77
C ALA A 47 16.66 -12.73 4.09
N GLY A 48 15.72 -12.45 4.99
CA GLY A 48 15.53 -13.18 6.24
C GLY A 48 15.20 -14.65 5.99
N TYR A 49 14.24 -14.92 5.11
CA TYR A 49 13.85 -16.29 4.76
C TYR A 49 15.03 -17.08 4.14
N TYR A 50 15.61 -16.58 3.07
CA TYR A 50 16.69 -17.29 2.39
C TYR A 50 17.99 -17.36 3.22
N GLY A 51 18.30 -16.35 4.01
CA GLY A 51 19.43 -16.36 4.94
C GLY A 51 19.28 -17.45 6.01
N LEU A 52 18.09 -17.58 6.63
CA LEU A 52 17.78 -18.63 7.59
C LEU A 52 17.81 -20.03 6.95
N ARG A 53 17.32 -20.17 5.72
CA ARG A 53 17.37 -21.42 4.96
C ARG A 53 18.80 -21.82 4.67
N ALA A 54 19.67 -20.90 4.27
CA ALA A 54 21.10 -21.14 4.05
C ALA A 54 21.81 -21.53 5.35
N ALA A 55 21.37 -21.04 6.50
CA ALA A 55 21.87 -21.43 7.83
C ALA A 55 21.33 -22.80 8.32
N GLY A 56 20.55 -23.54 7.51
CA GLY A 56 20.01 -24.85 7.85
C GLY A 56 18.77 -24.83 8.73
N VAL A 57 18.15 -23.67 8.94
CA VAL A 57 16.90 -23.55 9.72
C VAL A 57 15.74 -24.19 8.96
N SER A 58 14.81 -24.82 9.67
CA SER A 58 13.64 -25.46 9.06
C SER A 58 12.79 -24.45 8.27
N GLN A 59 12.15 -24.88 7.19
CA GLN A 59 11.30 -24.05 6.33
C GLN A 59 10.23 -23.30 7.12
N TRP A 60 9.60 -24.00 8.07
CA TRP A 60 8.55 -23.43 8.91
C TRP A 60 9.05 -22.26 9.77
N VAL A 61 10.19 -22.45 10.46
CA VAL A 61 10.79 -21.38 11.30
C VAL A 61 11.27 -20.23 10.43
N ALA A 62 11.84 -20.49 9.25
CA ALA A 62 12.30 -19.46 8.33
C ALA A 62 11.13 -18.61 7.82
N LEU A 63 9.98 -19.21 7.48
CA LEU A 63 8.77 -18.51 7.05
C LEU A 63 8.17 -17.67 8.20
N LEU A 64 8.05 -18.24 9.40
CA LEU A 64 7.58 -17.51 10.58
C LEU A 64 8.47 -16.30 10.89
N THR A 65 9.77 -16.51 10.96
CA THR A 65 10.71 -15.44 11.29
C THR A 65 10.68 -14.34 10.22
N GLY A 66 10.65 -14.70 8.94
CA GLY A 66 10.52 -13.74 7.83
C GLY A 66 9.26 -12.89 7.93
N SER A 67 8.13 -13.50 8.32
CA SER A 67 6.87 -12.77 8.54
C SER A 67 6.91 -11.87 9.77
N LEU A 68 7.57 -12.31 10.85
CA LEU A 68 7.67 -11.57 12.11
C LEU A 68 8.62 -10.37 12.02
N LEU A 69 9.60 -10.38 11.12
CA LEU A 69 10.54 -9.26 10.91
C LEU A 69 9.83 -7.94 10.51
N VAL A 70 8.64 -8.01 9.94
CA VAL A 70 7.84 -6.83 9.57
C VAL A 70 7.04 -6.27 10.76
N LEU A 71 6.77 -7.08 11.81
CA LEU A 71 5.97 -6.69 12.98
C LEU A 71 6.49 -5.44 13.72
N PRO A 72 7.79 -5.30 14.02
CA PRO A 72 8.29 -4.12 14.73
C PRO A 72 8.00 -2.83 13.98
N TRP A 73 8.03 -2.86 12.65
CA TRP A 73 7.74 -1.71 11.80
C TRP A 73 6.26 -1.33 11.84
N ILE A 74 5.37 -2.33 11.78
CA ILE A 74 3.92 -2.13 11.90
C ILE A 74 3.58 -1.56 13.27
N VAL A 75 4.11 -2.15 14.34
CA VAL A 75 3.89 -1.69 15.73
C VAL A 75 4.40 -0.26 15.90
N TYR A 76 5.59 0.05 15.40
CA TYR A 76 6.14 1.41 15.43
C TYR A 76 5.24 2.42 14.71
N GLY A 77 4.72 2.08 13.53
CA GLY A 77 3.78 2.90 12.78
C GLY A 77 2.47 3.18 13.54
N VAL A 78 1.88 2.15 14.13
CA VAL A 78 0.65 2.26 14.94
C VAL A 78 0.86 3.11 16.18
N VAL A 79 1.97 2.90 16.93
CA VAL A 79 2.28 3.62 18.17
C VAL A 79 2.57 5.09 17.89
N ARG A 80 3.32 5.40 16.82
CA ARG A 80 3.74 6.78 16.51
C ARG A 80 2.60 7.64 15.98
N HIS A 81 1.70 7.09 15.18
CA HIS A 81 0.61 7.87 14.57
C HIS A 81 -0.67 7.94 15.39
N ARG A 82 -0.77 7.24 16.53
CA ARG A 82 -1.95 7.18 17.43
C ARG A 82 -3.30 7.01 16.72
N ARG A 83 -3.30 6.67 15.44
CA ARG A 83 -4.50 6.34 14.66
C ARG A 83 -4.53 4.82 14.52
N PHE A 84 -5.36 4.20 15.31
CA PHE A 84 -5.75 2.80 15.08
C PHE A 84 -6.54 2.79 13.77
N GLU A 85 -5.84 2.65 12.66
CA GLU A 85 -6.54 2.31 11.43
C GLU A 85 -7.10 0.91 11.61
N ALA A 86 -8.44 0.80 11.57
CA ALA A 86 -9.12 -0.50 11.69
C ALA A 86 -8.55 -1.56 10.74
N MET A 87 -8.04 -1.14 9.58
CA MET A 87 -7.33 -1.99 8.61
C MET A 87 -6.03 -2.57 9.16
N ALA A 88 -5.19 -1.78 9.85
CA ALA A 88 -3.93 -2.28 10.42
C ALA A 88 -4.20 -3.27 11.56
N GLY A 89 -5.20 -2.98 12.40
CA GLY A 89 -5.65 -3.89 13.47
C GLY A 89 -6.20 -5.20 12.90
N PHE A 90 -7.02 -5.14 11.86
CA PHE A 90 -7.56 -6.30 11.17
C PHE A 90 -6.44 -7.15 10.55
N THR A 91 -5.48 -6.54 9.85
CA THR A 91 -4.32 -7.23 9.26
C THR A 91 -3.47 -7.92 10.34
N LEU A 92 -3.24 -7.25 11.48
CA LEU A 92 -2.49 -7.82 12.60
C LEU A 92 -3.22 -9.05 13.18
N VAL A 93 -4.53 -8.95 13.41
CA VAL A 93 -5.35 -10.08 13.91
C VAL A 93 -5.28 -11.26 12.94
N LEU A 94 -5.46 -11.03 11.65
CA LEU A 94 -5.36 -12.07 10.63
C LEU A 94 -3.97 -12.69 10.58
N MET A 95 -2.91 -11.92 10.75
CA MET A 95 -1.53 -12.41 10.78
C MET A 95 -1.28 -13.30 12.01
N VAL A 96 -1.75 -12.88 13.19
CA VAL A 96 -1.64 -13.65 14.43
C VAL A 96 -2.45 -14.95 14.34
N VAL A 97 -3.71 -14.88 13.93
CA VAL A 97 -4.56 -16.07 13.76
C VAL A 97 -3.96 -17.05 12.75
N GLY A 98 -3.44 -16.55 11.63
CA GLY A 98 -2.78 -17.40 10.64
C GLY A 98 -1.49 -18.05 11.15
N ALA A 99 -0.68 -17.32 11.94
CA ALA A 99 0.50 -17.89 12.57
C ALA A 99 0.14 -18.99 13.57
N LEU A 100 -0.88 -18.75 14.42
CA LEU A 100 -1.39 -19.76 15.36
C LEU A 100 -1.91 -21.00 14.65
N MET A 101 -2.68 -20.85 13.59
CA MET A 101 -3.17 -21.99 12.79
C MET A 101 -2.02 -22.79 12.17
N SER A 102 -0.97 -22.11 11.70
CA SER A 102 0.20 -22.78 11.14
C SER A 102 1.01 -23.53 12.20
N MET A 103 1.04 -23.05 13.44
CA MET A 103 1.68 -23.76 14.56
C MET A 103 0.95 -25.08 14.87
N VAL A 104 -0.38 -25.11 14.72
CA VAL A 104 -1.19 -26.30 14.96
C VAL A 104 -1.00 -27.36 13.86
N THR A 105 -0.90 -26.93 12.60
CA THR A 105 -0.77 -27.86 11.45
C THR A 105 0.66 -28.32 11.18
N GLY A 106 1.67 -27.53 11.59
CA GLY A 106 3.08 -27.83 11.35
C GLY A 106 3.53 -27.83 9.88
N ASP A 107 2.61 -27.55 8.94
CA ASP A 107 2.88 -27.57 7.50
C ASP A 107 3.23 -26.15 6.99
N PRO A 108 4.44 -25.92 6.45
CA PRO A 108 4.86 -24.65 5.87
C PRO A 108 3.92 -24.18 4.73
N ARG A 109 3.30 -25.10 4.00
CA ARG A 109 2.37 -24.77 2.90
C ARG A 109 1.13 -24.05 3.41
N THR A 110 0.68 -24.32 4.61
CA THR A 110 -0.48 -23.67 5.24
C THR A 110 -0.25 -22.15 5.37
N LEU A 111 0.98 -21.72 5.71
CA LEU A 111 1.32 -20.30 5.77
C LEU A 111 1.25 -19.64 4.40
N LEU A 112 1.76 -20.31 3.38
CA LEU A 112 1.80 -19.78 2.01
C LEU A 112 0.39 -19.69 1.39
N VAL A 113 -0.44 -20.70 1.62
CA VAL A 113 -1.84 -20.73 1.16
C VAL A 113 -2.65 -19.65 1.89
N ARG A 114 -2.41 -19.44 3.19
CA ARG A 114 -3.05 -18.38 3.97
C ARG A 114 -2.87 -17.01 3.33
N ASP A 115 -1.65 -16.66 2.91
CA ASP A 115 -1.38 -15.34 2.30
C ASP A 115 -2.17 -15.17 0.99
N GLY A 116 -2.37 -16.23 0.22
CA GLY A 116 -3.26 -16.26 -0.93
C GLY A 116 -4.72 -16.01 -0.55
N TRP A 117 -5.23 -16.66 0.49
CA TRP A 117 -6.60 -16.46 0.96
C TRP A 117 -6.86 -15.02 1.45
N LEU A 118 -5.90 -14.43 2.17
CA LEU A 118 -6.03 -13.04 2.63
C LEU A 118 -6.10 -12.07 1.46
N ALA A 119 -5.26 -12.26 0.45
CA ALA A 119 -5.30 -11.45 -0.76
C ALA A 119 -6.63 -11.64 -1.52
N ALA A 120 -7.18 -12.87 -1.56
CA ALA A 120 -8.48 -13.14 -2.15
C ALA A 120 -9.61 -12.40 -1.43
N VAL A 121 -9.61 -12.42 -0.09
CA VAL A 121 -10.62 -11.71 0.73
C VAL A 121 -10.57 -10.21 0.46
N ILE A 122 -9.36 -9.61 0.36
CA ILE A 122 -9.19 -8.19 0.02
C ILE A 122 -9.72 -7.90 -1.39
N GLY A 123 -9.37 -8.73 -2.38
CA GLY A 123 -9.84 -8.56 -3.75
C GLY A 123 -11.36 -8.65 -3.86
N LEU A 124 -11.97 -9.65 -3.22
CA LEU A 124 -13.42 -9.82 -3.17
C LEU A 124 -14.11 -8.68 -2.42
N TRP A 125 -13.51 -8.18 -1.33
CA TRP A 125 -14.04 -7.02 -0.63
C TRP A 125 -14.02 -5.78 -1.52
N VAL A 126 -12.93 -5.53 -2.25
CA VAL A 126 -12.85 -4.43 -3.24
C VAL A 126 -13.96 -4.57 -4.28
N LEU A 127 -14.19 -5.77 -4.82
CA LEU A 127 -15.30 -6.03 -5.76
C LEU A 127 -16.66 -5.81 -5.09
N GLY A 128 -16.82 -6.23 -3.85
CA GLY A 128 -18.05 -6.03 -3.06
C GLY A 128 -18.40 -4.55 -2.83
N THR A 129 -17.41 -3.64 -2.96
CA THR A 129 -17.69 -2.19 -2.87
C THR A 129 -18.28 -1.60 -4.16
N LEU A 130 -18.26 -2.32 -5.28
CA LEU A 130 -18.76 -1.82 -6.59
C LEU A 130 -20.20 -1.31 -6.58
N PRO A 131 -21.18 -2.02 -5.98
CA PRO A 131 -22.56 -1.54 -5.97
C PRO A 131 -22.79 -0.41 -4.98
N THR A 132 -21.83 -0.13 -4.09
CA THR A 132 -21.99 0.89 -3.05
C THR A 132 -21.89 2.30 -3.60
N ARG A 133 -22.36 3.27 -2.80
CA ARG A 133 -22.21 4.70 -3.12
C ARG A 133 -20.77 5.20 -2.97
N ARG A 134 -19.87 4.40 -2.37
CA ARG A 134 -18.47 4.72 -2.15
C ARG A 134 -17.58 3.55 -2.55
N PRO A 135 -17.36 3.32 -3.86
CA PRO A 135 -16.45 2.29 -4.33
C PRO A 135 -15.05 2.49 -3.76
N PHE A 136 -14.32 1.39 -3.59
CA PHE A 136 -12.99 1.40 -2.98
C PHE A 136 -12.05 2.47 -3.59
N MET A 137 -11.99 2.57 -4.91
CA MET A 137 -11.11 3.55 -5.58
C MET A 137 -11.46 5.00 -5.26
N LEU A 138 -12.72 5.32 -4.99
CA LEU A 138 -13.12 6.67 -4.59
C LEU A 138 -12.47 7.08 -3.27
N THR A 139 -12.31 6.15 -2.34
CA THR A 139 -11.69 6.40 -1.02
C THR A 139 -10.18 6.21 -1.02
N ALA A 140 -9.68 5.23 -1.76
CA ALA A 140 -8.26 4.90 -1.81
C ALA A 140 -7.39 6.02 -2.40
N VAL A 141 -7.92 6.76 -3.38
CA VAL A 141 -7.18 7.87 -4.01
C VAL A 141 -7.14 9.15 -3.17
N ARG A 142 -7.92 9.25 -2.07
CA ARG A 142 -7.98 10.47 -1.24
C ARG A 142 -6.61 10.98 -0.83
N ALA A 143 -5.77 10.10 -0.30
CA ALA A 143 -4.43 10.48 0.16
C ALA A 143 -3.58 11.11 -0.95
N VAL A 144 -3.71 10.60 -2.18
CA VAL A 144 -2.97 11.11 -3.35
C VAL A 144 -3.54 12.46 -3.81
N VAL A 145 -4.86 12.60 -3.82
CA VAL A 145 -5.53 13.85 -4.22
C VAL A 145 -5.23 14.96 -3.22
N VAL A 146 -5.38 14.69 -1.92
CA VAL A 146 -5.06 15.65 -0.84
C VAL A 146 -3.59 16.05 -0.88
N ALA A 147 -2.68 15.10 -1.12
CA ALA A 147 -1.25 15.41 -1.24
C ALA A 147 -0.90 16.31 -2.44
N LYS A 148 -1.71 16.28 -3.51
CA LYS A 148 -1.48 17.08 -4.72
C LYS A 148 -2.22 18.43 -4.73
N ALA A 149 -3.47 18.44 -4.28
CA ALA A 149 -4.38 19.57 -4.45
C ALA A 149 -4.92 20.15 -3.13
N GLY A 150 -4.60 19.53 -1.98
CA GLY A 150 -5.14 19.93 -0.68
C GLY A 150 -6.54 19.34 -0.42
N GLU A 151 -7.12 19.71 0.73
CA GLU A 151 -8.48 19.25 1.10
C GLU A 151 -9.55 19.90 0.20
N ASP A 152 -9.39 21.14 -0.20
CA ASP A 152 -10.33 21.82 -1.11
C ASP A 152 -10.36 21.10 -2.48
N GLY A 153 -9.19 20.76 -3.02
CA GLY A 153 -9.10 19.99 -4.26
C GLY A 153 -9.67 18.57 -4.14
N TRP A 154 -9.64 17.98 -2.95
CA TRP A 154 -10.34 16.71 -2.68
C TRP A 154 -11.86 16.87 -2.73
N GLU A 155 -12.41 17.91 -2.09
CA GLU A 155 -13.85 18.14 -2.10
C GLU A 155 -14.37 18.41 -3.52
N GLU A 156 -13.68 19.21 -4.33
CA GLU A 156 -14.01 19.43 -5.74
C GLU A 156 -13.95 18.12 -6.54
N TRP A 157 -12.86 17.35 -6.38
CA TRP A 157 -12.69 16.09 -7.10
C TRP A 157 -13.77 15.08 -6.71
N ARG A 158 -14.12 15.02 -5.42
CA ARG A 158 -15.18 14.14 -4.91
C ARG A 158 -16.57 14.56 -5.38
N ALA A 159 -16.86 15.85 -5.49
CA ALA A 159 -18.15 16.37 -5.96
C ALA A 159 -18.48 15.90 -7.39
N ARG A 160 -17.46 15.60 -8.20
CA ARG A 160 -17.64 15.01 -9.54
C ARG A 160 -18.32 13.64 -9.50
N TRP A 161 -18.21 12.91 -8.40
CA TRP A 161 -18.94 11.64 -8.22
C TRP A 161 -20.44 11.83 -8.26
N ASP A 162 -20.96 12.93 -7.73
CA ASP A 162 -22.40 13.20 -7.66
C ASP A 162 -22.91 13.86 -8.96
N THR A 163 -22.06 14.62 -9.64
CA THR A 163 -22.42 15.43 -10.81
C THR A 163 -22.15 14.77 -12.15
N GLU A 164 -21.07 13.96 -12.27
CA GLU A 164 -20.59 13.42 -13.54
C GLU A 164 -20.82 11.90 -13.67
N PRO A 165 -21.77 11.42 -14.50
CA PRO A 165 -21.98 9.99 -14.72
C PRO A 165 -20.76 9.26 -15.32
N GLY A 166 -20.01 9.94 -16.19
CA GLY A 166 -18.77 9.42 -16.79
C GLY A 166 -17.69 9.16 -15.75
N PHE A 167 -17.54 10.08 -14.78
CA PHE A 167 -16.63 9.93 -13.67
C PHE A 167 -16.99 8.73 -12.79
N ARG A 168 -18.28 8.56 -12.44
CA ARG A 168 -18.77 7.40 -11.68
C ARG A 168 -18.46 6.08 -12.37
N ARG A 169 -18.71 6.01 -13.69
CA ARG A 169 -18.41 4.81 -14.48
C ARG A 169 -16.91 4.50 -14.46
N SER A 170 -16.07 5.51 -14.64
CA SER A 170 -14.61 5.35 -14.63
C SER A 170 -14.07 4.86 -13.30
N ILE A 171 -14.54 5.41 -12.17
CA ILE A 171 -14.15 4.96 -10.83
C ILE A 171 -14.61 3.52 -10.57
N ARG A 172 -15.81 3.13 -11.01
CA ARG A 172 -16.30 1.74 -10.90
C ARG A 172 -15.47 0.78 -11.74
N VAL A 173 -15.14 1.14 -12.98
CA VAL A 173 -14.27 0.33 -13.83
C VAL A 173 -12.89 0.15 -13.17
N LEU A 174 -12.32 1.22 -12.64
CA LEU A 174 -11.06 1.16 -11.93
C LEU A 174 -11.12 0.22 -10.71
N THR A 175 -12.18 0.33 -9.91
CA THR A 175 -12.43 -0.57 -8.76
C THR A 175 -12.59 -2.02 -9.21
N ALA A 176 -13.34 -2.28 -10.30
CA ALA A 176 -13.55 -3.62 -10.84
C ALA A 176 -12.23 -4.24 -11.31
N VAL A 177 -11.42 -3.50 -12.07
CA VAL A 177 -10.13 -4.00 -12.56
C VAL A 177 -9.19 -4.31 -11.39
N TRP A 178 -9.05 -3.39 -10.44
CA TRP A 178 -8.21 -3.64 -9.26
C TRP A 178 -8.69 -4.84 -8.45
N GLY A 179 -9.98 -4.92 -8.12
CA GLY A 179 -10.54 -6.04 -7.38
C GLY A 179 -10.41 -7.38 -8.10
N SER A 180 -10.67 -7.42 -9.42
CA SER A 180 -10.53 -8.64 -10.23
C SER A 180 -9.07 -9.09 -10.30
N VAL A 181 -8.14 -8.19 -10.56
CA VAL A 181 -6.71 -8.53 -10.65
C VAL A 181 -6.18 -9.01 -9.30
N LEU A 182 -6.54 -8.38 -8.17
CA LEU A 182 -6.16 -8.84 -6.84
C LEU A 182 -6.73 -10.23 -6.53
N THR A 183 -7.97 -10.50 -6.91
CA THR A 183 -8.60 -11.81 -6.71
C THR A 183 -7.94 -12.90 -7.56
N LEU A 184 -7.62 -12.59 -8.82
CA LEU A 184 -6.92 -13.52 -9.71
C LEU A 184 -5.48 -13.77 -9.23
N ASP A 185 -4.74 -12.73 -8.83
CA ASP A 185 -3.41 -12.85 -8.25
C ASP A 185 -3.41 -13.76 -7.02
N ALA A 186 -4.41 -13.62 -6.15
CA ALA A 186 -4.61 -14.48 -5.00
C ALA A 186 -4.79 -15.96 -5.40
N GLY A 187 -5.62 -16.22 -6.42
CA GLY A 187 -5.80 -17.56 -6.97
C GLY A 187 -4.50 -18.17 -7.50
N VAL A 188 -3.73 -17.38 -8.25
CA VAL A 188 -2.41 -17.84 -8.74
C VAL A 188 -1.46 -18.14 -7.59
N ARG A 189 -1.43 -17.33 -6.53
CA ARG A 189 -0.59 -17.59 -5.33
C ARG A 189 -0.94 -18.90 -4.65
N VAL A 190 -2.24 -19.22 -4.51
CA VAL A 190 -2.68 -20.51 -3.95
C VAL A 190 -2.20 -21.67 -4.83
N VAL A 191 -2.35 -21.56 -6.15
CA VAL A 191 -1.85 -22.57 -7.09
C VAL A 191 -0.33 -22.74 -6.97
N LEU A 192 0.44 -21.64 -6.93
CA LEU A 192 1.89 -21.70 -6.75
C LEU A 192 2.28 -22.38 -5.43
N ALA A 193 1.59 -22.06 -4.32
CA ALA A 193 1.85 -22.67 -3.03
C ALA A 193 1.56 -24.19 -3.01
N CYS A 194 0.59 -24.65 -3.82
CA CYS A 194 0.24 -26.06 -3.92
C CYS A 194 1.13 -26.86 -4.89
N THR A 195 1.65 -26.22 -5.94
CA THR A 195 2.35 -26.90 -7.05
C THR A 195 3.88 -26.81 -6.98
N LEU A 196 4.42 -25.71 -6.44
CA LEU A 196 5.88 -25.52 -6.38
C LEU A 196 6.51 -26.10 -5.11
N PRO A 197 7.83 -26.38 -5.14
CA PRO A 197 8.62 -26.60 -3.93
C PRO A 197 8.51 -25.39 -2.99
N VAL A 198 8.33 -25.63 -1.70
CA VAL A 198 8.10 -24.59 -0.68
C VAL A 198 9.18 -23.51 -0.69
N ASP A 199 10.43 -23.89 -0.94
CA ASP A 199 11.56 -22.97 -0.99
C ASP A 199 11.48 -21.95 -2.14
N LEU A 200 10.82 -22.29 -3.24
CA LEU A 200 10.70 -21.42 -4.42
C LEU A 200 9.49 -20.49 -4.32
N VAL A 201 8.46 -20.86 -3.56
CA VAL A 201 7.18 -20.12 -3.52
C VAL A 201 7.37 -18.65 -3.11
N PRO A 202 8.14 -18.29 -2.07
CA PRO A 202 8.27 -16.88 -1.67
C PRO A 202 8.90 -16.02 -2.78
N GLY A 203 9.95 -16.51 -3.45
CA GLY A 203 10.60 -15.79 -4.54
C GLY A 203 9.70 -15.63 -5.77
N VAL A 204 9.07 -16.72 -6.20
CA VAL A 204 8.18 -16.73 -7.37
C VAL A 204 6.94 -15.84 -7.11
N SER A 205 6.31 -15.96 -5.94
CA SER A 205 5.15 -15.13 -5.58
C SER A 205 5.50 -13.64 -5.49
N THR A 206 6.69 -13.30 -5.01
CA THR A 206 7.16 -11.91 -4.99
C THR A 206 7.39 -11.38 -6.39
N ALA A 207 8.06 -12.14 -7.26
CA ALA A 207 8.26 -11.75 -8.66
C ALA A 207 6.93 -11.57 -9.39
N GLN A 208 6.00 -12.51 -9.22
CA GLN A 208 4.64 -12.42 -9.76
C GLN A 208 3.94 -11.14 -9.31
N TRP A 209 3.95 -10.85 -8.00
CA TRP A 209 3.35 -9.65 -7.45
C TRP A 209 3.92 -8.36 -8.05
N LEU A 210 5.24 -8.27 -8.21
CA LEU A 210 5.87 -7.11 -8.83
C LEU A 210 5.41 -6.92 -10.28
N VAL A 211 5.28 -7.99 -11.05
CA VAL A 211 4.77 -7.94 -12.42
C VAL A 211 3.31 -7.47 -12.45
N VAL A 212 2.47 -8.04 -11.60
CA VAL A 212 1.05 -7.67 -11.49
C VAL A 212 0.90 -6.21 -11.07
N LEU A 213 1.66 -5.76 -10.06
CA LEU A 213 1.65 -4.38 -9.59
C LEU A 213 2.10 -3.41 -10.68
N ALA A 214 3.19 -3.73 -11.40
CA ALA A 214 3.66 -2.91 -12.51
C ALA A 214 2.60 -2.78 -13.61
N ALA A 215 1.97 -3.89 -13.99
CA ALA A 215 0.89 -3.90 -14.98
C ALA A 215 -0.32 -3.06 -14.52
N LEU A 216 -0.73 -3.21 -13.25
CA LEU A 216 -1.80 -2.41 -12.65
C LEU A 216 -1.48 -0.92 -12.63
N LEU A 217 -0.26 -0.53 -12.26
CA LEU A 217 0.17 0.88 -12.25
C LEU A 217 0.21 1.47 -13.65
N VAL A 218 0.70 0.73 -14.64
CA VAL A 218 0.68 1.15 -16.04
C VAL A 218 -0.76 1.32 -16.55
N PHE A 219 -1.63 0.36 -16.27
CA PHE A 219 -3.05 0.46 -16.59
C PHE A 219 -3.68 1.68 -15.90
N HIS A 220 -3.49 1.82 -14.59
CA HIS A 220 -4.04 2.89 -13.77
C HIS A 220 -3.65 4.27 -14.31
N THR A 221 -2.36 4.49 -14.56
CA THR A 221 -1.86 5.77 -15.07
C THR A 221 -2.39 6.09 -16.46
N ARG A 222 -2.43 5.09 -17.37
CA ARG A 222 -3.00 5.26 -18.71
C ARG A 222 -4.50 5.53 -18.66
N PHE A 223 -5.22 4.81 -17.82
CA PHE A 223 -6.67 4.95 -17.66
C PHE A 223 -7.05 6.33 -17.10
N ILE A 224 -6.39 6.80 -16.03
CA ILE A 224 -6.60 8.14 -15.45
C ILE A 224 -6.33 9.24 -16.50
N THR A 225 -5.25 9.08 -17.27
CA THR A 225 -4.89 10.06 -18.30
C THR A 225 -5.91 10.13 -19.43
N ARG A 226 -6.43 8.98 -19.86
CA ARG A 226 -7.41 8.92 -20.97
C ARG A 226 -8.80 9.42 -20.57
N HIS A 227 -9.21 9.24 -19.33
CA HIS A 227 -10.56 9.57 -18.86
C HIS A 227 -10.64 10.89 -18.08
N GLY A 228 -9.59 11.71 -18.08
CA GLY A 228 -9.61 13.01 -17.44
C GLY A 228 -9.79 12.98 -15.92
N LEU A 229 -9.38 11.88 -15.25
CA LEU A 229 -9.48 11.71 -13.81
C LEU A 229 -8.30 12.38 -13.05
N LYS A 230 -7.44 13.11 -13.75
CA LYS A 230 -6.32 13.83 -13.14
C LYS A 230 -6.84 14.96 -12.23
N VAL A 231 -6.11 15.16 -11.13
CA VAL A 231 -6.21 16.28 -10.21
C VAL A 231 -5.19 17.34 -10.62
#